data_ab74c2e821470398b7c852c32727d575
#
_entry.id   ab74c2e821470398b7c852c32727d575
#
_cell.length_a   1.000
_cell.length_b   1.000
_cell.length_c   1.000
_cell.angle_alpha   90.00
_cell.angle_beta   90.00
_cell.angle_gamma   90.00
#
_symmetry.space_group_name_H-M   'P 1'
#
loop_
_entity.id
_entity.type
_entity.pdbx_description
1 polymer ?
#
loop_
_entity_poly.entity_id
_entity_poly.type
_entity_poly.pdbx_seq_one_letter_code
_entity_poly.pdbx_strand_id
1 'polypeptide(L)'
;MTLGTRAVLHTARKWKKTLLVFCLLLAITTLVLSGLAIADAQEEQAEEVRGTTGASFTVERNLSTGGWSNGSGGSYSTQEFISDEMLQEIASVDGIAGYDASIVSMPYYFKETGDSVVTTGYTNSFYTYGSINTEYNDLFVSGRFELVEGSHITEDMTNGLIISRERAEQNGLEVGSKVVGINDPYTDDPEVDMEIVGIFDIVADKDDAVNLYDNASYFDYSNYTFCSMEAAEGLLEGWGDENEGISEAYFYVSDAAQLDSVIEEVQKISSINWNNFNITTNDEVYQNISSALSDTGTLITTLIIVITAVSMVLIILILSMSIRSRKRETGILLAVGIAKPAVILQYVLETMLIAV
;
A
#
# COMPACT_ATOMS: atom_id res chain seq x y z
N MET A 1 40.60 -54.35 -4.96
CA MET A 1 40.33 -52.95 -4.68
C MET A 1 38.86 -52.64 -4.97
N THR A 2 38.16 -52.11 -4.00
CA THR A 2 36.73 -51.74 -4.19
C THR A 2 36.62 -50.53 -5.11
N LEU A 3 35.45 -50.39 -5.75
CA LEU A 3 35.14 -49.29 -6.68
C LEU A 3 35.34 -47.91 -5.98
N GLY A 4 34.90 -47.80 -4.73
CA GLY A 4 35.08 -46.56 -3.94
C GLY A 4 36.55 -46.19 -3.66
N THR A 5 37.37 -47.16 -3.33
CA THR A 5 38.85 -46.94 -3.10
C THR A 5 39.54 -46.43 -4.35
N ARG A 6 39.15 -46.93 -5.54
CA ARG A 6 39.68 -46.46 -6.83
C ARG A 6 39.24 -45.04 -7.16
N ALA A 7 38.00 -44.67 -6.86
CA ALA A 7 37.46 -43.34 -7.08
C ALA A 7 38.21 -42.31 -6.22
N VAL A 8 38.40 -42.58 -4.92
CA VAL A 8 39.13 -41.69 -3.99
C VAL A 8 40.59 -41.50 -4.40
N LEU A 9 41.33 -42.60 -4.68
CA LEU A 9 42.73 -42.52 -5.10
C LEU A 9 42.93 -41.74 -6.41
N HIS A 10 41.99 -41.89 -7.34
CA HIS A 10 42.04 -41.16 -8.61
C HIS A 10 41.78 -39.64 -8.40
N THR A 11 40.79 -39.28 -7.61
CA THR A 11 40.48 -37.87 -7.25
C THR A 11 41.65 -37.23 -6.58
N ALA A 12 42.28 -37.89 -5.62
CA ALA A 12 43.48 -37.39 -4.93
C ALA A 12 44.70 -37.22 -5.87
N ARG A 13 44.90 -38.13 -6.82
CA ARG A 13 46.06 -38.10 -7.76
C ARG A 13 45.94 -36.96 -8.79
N LYS A 14 44.69 -36.51 -9.15
CA LYS A 14 44.45 -35.44 -10.11
C LYS A 14 43.84 -34.20 -9.45
N TRP A 15 44.29 -33.89 -8.23
CA TRP A 15 43.77 -32.86 -7.36
C TRP A 15 43.55 -31.50 -8.04
N LYS A 16 44.40 -31.05 -8.95
CA LYS A 16 44.27 -29.76 -9.67
C LYS A 16 43.03 -29.72 -10.55
N LYS A 17 42.68 -30.84 -11.25
CA LYS A 17 41.45 -30.92 -12.07
C LYS A 17 40.20 -31.03 -11.19
N THR A 18 40.30 -31.80 -10.11
CA THR A 18 39.28 -31.99 -9.12
C THR A 18 38.94 -30.64 -8.45
N LEU A 19 39.94 -29.88 -8.05
CA LEU A 19 39.78 -28.55 -7.46
C LEU A 19 39.08 -27.58 -8.43
N LEU A 20 39.46 -27.61 -9.73
CA LEU A 20 38.79 -26.74 -10.73
C LEU A 20 37.31 -27.05 -10.87
N VAL A 21 36.96 -28.36 -10.94
CA VAL A 21 35.54 -28.79 -11.03
C VAL A 21 34.80 -28.41 -9.73
N PHE A 22 35.41 -28.64 -8.59
CA PHE A 22 34.86 -28.26 -7.29
C PHE A 22 34.60 -26.75 -7.20
N CYS A 23 35.58 -25.90 -7.52
CA CYS A 23 35.41 -24.44 -7.52
C CYS A 23 34.29 -23.99 -8.47
N LEU A 24 34.17 -24.63 -9.63
CA LEU A 24 33.10 -24.31 -10.59
C LEU A 24 31.73 -24.72 -10.06
N LEU A 25 31.60 -25.92 -9.48
CA LEU A 25 30.35 -26.36 -8.85
C LEU A 25 29.97 -25.44 -7.68
N LEU A 26 30.95 -25.07 -6.84
CA LEU A 26 30.74 -24.18 -5.72
C LEU A 26 30.25 -22.78 -6.18
N ALA A 27 30.88 -22.23 -7.23
CA ALA A 27 30.46 -20.94 -7.80
C ALA A 27 29.01 -21.01 -8.34
N ILE A 28 28.66 -22.09 -9.05
CA ILE A 28 27.32 -22.27 -9.56
C ILE A 28 26.29 -22.38 -8.43
N THR A 29 26.58 -23.22 -7.42
CA THR A 29 25.68 -23.42 -6.28
C THR A 29 25.47 -22.12 -5.52
N THR A 30 26.56 -21.36 -5.29
CA THR A 30 26.49 -20.05 -4.61
C THR A 30 25.62 -19.08 -5.40
N LEU A 31 25.78 -19.00 -6.73
CA LEU A 31 24.97 -18.11 -7.58
C LEU A 31 23.48 -18.49 -7.56
N VAL A 32 23.17 -19.78 -7.65
CA VAL A 32 21.76 -20.23 -7.61
C VAL A 32 21.15 -19.98 -6.24
N LEU A 33 21.85 -20.30 -5.15
CA LEU A 33 21.35 -20.06 -3.79
C LEU A 33 21.19 -18.57 -3.50
N SER A 34 22.13 -17.73 -3.97
CA SER A 34 21.99 -16.28 -3.83
C SER A 34 20.78 -15.74 -4.59
N GLY A 35 20.54 -16.27 -5.81
CA GLY A 35 19.37 -15.87 -6.59
C GLY A 35 18.04 -16.25 -5.91
N LEU A 36 17.96 -17.45 -5.34
CA LEU A 36 16.78 -17.89 -4.57
C LEU A 36 16.60 -17.04 -3.30
N ALA A 37 17.68 -16.78 -2.56
CA ALA A 37 17.60 -15.95 -1.36
C ALA A 37 17.15 -14.50 -1.65
N ILE A 38 17.54 -13.95 -2.81
CA ILE A 38 17.06 -12.63 -3.24
C ILE A 38 15.58 -12.70 -3.62
N ALA A 39 15.14 -13.77 -4.28
CA ALA A 39 13.72 -13.95 -4.62
C ALA A 39 12.85 -14.05 -3.36
N ASP A 40 13.26 -14.86 -2.37
CA ASP A 40 12.56 -14.98 -1.08
C ASP A 40 12.51 -13.63 -0.32
N ALA A 41 13.64 -12.90 -0.28
CA ALA A 41 13.69 -11.59 0.37
C ALA A 41 12.80 -10.53 -0.32
N GLN A 42 12.63 -10.63 -1.64
CA GLN A 42 11.72 -9.74 -2.37
C GLN A 42 10.25 -10.07 -2.09
N GLU A 43 9.91 -11.35 -1.94
CA GLU A 43 8.56 -11.76 -1.57
C GLU A 43 8.21 -11.28 -0.15
N GLU A 44 9.13 -11.39 0.80
CA GLU A 44 8.98 -10.88 2.17
C GLU A 44 8.84 -9.34 2.18
N GLN A 45 9.63 -8.61 1.40
CA GLN A 45 9.48 -7.16 1.25
C GLN A 45 8.16 -6.76 0.58
N ALA A 46 7.68 -7.54 -0.39
CA ALA A 46 6.39 -7.31 -1.00
C ALA A 46 5.24 -7.47 0.00
N GLU A 47 5.32 -8.47 0.88
CA GLU A 47 4.33 -8.67 1.95
C GLU A 47 4.38 -7.53 2.99
N GLU A 48 5.56 -7.06 3.38
CA GLU A 48 5.72 -5.94 4.30
C GLU A 48 5.14 -4.65 3.69
N VAL A 49 5.40 -4.39 2.41
CA VAL A 49 4.82 -3.24 1.69
C VAL A 49 3.31 -3.36 1.60
N ARG A 50 2.76 -4.55 1.36
CA ARG A 50 1.30 -4.78 1.36
C ARG A 50 0.66 -4.36 2.68
N GLY A 51 1.30 -4.69 3.81
CA GLY A 51 0.79 -4.36 5.15
C GLY A 51 0.93 -2.88 5.52
N THR A 52 1.87 -2.16 4.90
CA THR A 52 2.16 -0.75 5.26
C THR A 52 1.60 0.27 4.27
N THR A 53 1.29 -0.12 3.04
CA THR A 53 0.87 0.83 1.96
C THR A 53 -0.63 1.10 1.96
N GLY A 54 -1.41 0.45 2.84
CA GLY A 54 -2.84 0.71 3.04
C GLY A 54 -3.62 0.79 1.72
N ALA A 55 -3.98 -0.33 1.11
CA ALA A 55 -4.89 -0.28 -0.03
C ALA A 55 -6.30 0.04 0.44
N SER A 56 -6.97 0.92 -0.26
CA SER A 56 -8.33 1.33 0.05
C SER A 56 -9.17 1.46 -1.22
N PHE A 57 -10.45 1.52 -1.03
CA PHE A 57 -11.39 1.97 -2.06
C PHE A 57 -12.30 3.04 -1.48
N THR A 58 -12.71 3.95 -2.34
CA THR A 58 -13.65 5.00 -2.01
C THR A 58 -15.02 4.66 -2.59
N VAL A 59 -16.04 4.77 -1.78
CA VAL A 59 -17.44 4.79 -2.24
C VAL A 59 -17.89 6.24 -2.27
N GLU A 60 -18.25 6.74 -3.43
CA GLU A 60 -18.68 8.11 -3.64
C GLU A 60 -20.03 8.15 -4.37
N ARG A 61 -20.77 9.24 -4.18
CA ARG A 61 -22.05 9.45 -4.85
C ARG A 61 -21.83 9.59 -6.36
N ASN A 62 -22.62 8.84 -7.15
CA ASN A 62 -22.60 8.97 -8.60
C ASN A 62 -23.43 10.16 -9.06
N LEU A 63 -22.80 11.31 -9.20
CA LEU A 63 -23.45 12.56 -9.62
C LEU A 63 -24.05 12.50 -11.03
N SER A 64 -23.67 11.51 -11.85
CA SER A 64 -24.19 11.35 -13.21
C SER A 64 -25.62 10.76 -13.26
N THR A 65 -26.09 10.12 -12.19
CA THR A 65 -27.42 9.51 -12.10
C THR A 65 -28.49 10.45 -11.55
N GLY A 66 -28.06 11.61 -11.02
CA GLY A 66 -28.96 12.65 -10.53
C GLY A 66 -29.57 13.49 -11.64
N GLY A 67 -30.71 14.04 -11.39
CA GLY A 67 -31.35 15.01 -12.28
C GLY A 67 -30.71 16.39 -12.16
N TRP A 68 -30.73 17.15 -13.28
CA TRP A 68 -30.42 18.57 -13.26
C TRP A 68 -31.51 19.32 -12.52
N SER A 69 -31.24 19.87 -11.36
CA SER A 69 -32.16 20.77 -10.68
C SER A 69 -32.12 22.16 -11.32
N ASN A 70 -33.27 22.60 -11.89
CA ASN A 70 -33.42 23.91 -12.52
C ASN A 70 -33.55 25.09 -11.53
N GLY A 71 -33.04 24.97 -10.30
CA GLY A 71 -32.83 26.10 -9.42
C GLY A 71 -31.75 27.02 -9.94
N SER A 72 -31.78 28.32 -9.58
CA SER A 72 -30.88 29.39 -10.08
C SER A 72 -29.37 29.16 -9.84
N GLY A 73 -28.87 27.99 -9.99
CA GLY A 73 -27.47 27.64 -9.78
C GLY A 73 -27.10 26.27 -10.26
N GLY A 74 -28.00 25.54 -10.91
CA GLY A 74 -27.79 24.24 -11.55
C GLY A 74 -26.79 23.34 -10.81
N SER A 75 -27.24 22.57 -9.84
CA SER A 75 -26.44 21.56 -9.17
C SER A 75 -26.90 20.17 -9.59
N TYR A 76 -25.98 19.27 -9.86
CA TYR A 76 -26.31 17.85 -9.97
C TYR A 76 -26.48 17.32 -8.54
N SER A 77 -27.68 16.87 -8.20
CA SER A 77 -27.90 16.14 -6.96
C SER A 77 -28.14 14.67 -7.25
N THR A 78 -27.41 13.79 -6.64
CA THR A 78 -27.81 12.40 -6.54
C THR A 78 -29.01 12.31 -5.64
N GLN A 79 -29.86 11.31 -5.90
CA GLN A 79 -31.07 11.11 -5.09
C GLN A 79 -30.79 10.44 -3.73
N GLU A 80 -29.57 9.97 -3.51
CA GLU A 80 -29.22 9.13 -2.36
C GLU A 80 -27.84 9.51 -1.79
N PHE A 81 -27.76 9.67 -0.48
CA PHE A 81 -26.52 9.79 0.28
C PHE A 81 -26.11 8.42 0.79
N ILE A 82 -24.85 8.30 1.20
CA ILE A 82 -24.36 7.12 1.91
C ILE A 82 -24.99 7.12 3.30
N SER A 83 -25.70 6.05 3.66
CA SER A 83 -26.32 5.92 4.98
C SER A 83 -25.44 5.14 5.94
N ASP A 84 -25.70 5.30 7.24
CA ASP A 84 -24.99 4.55 8.29
C ASP A 84 -25.16 3.05 8.13
N GLU A 85 -26.36 2.58 7.72
CA GLU A 85 -26.60 1.16 7.46
C GLU A 85 -25.70 0.66 6.33
N MET A 86 -25.54 1.46 5.27
CA MET A 86 -24.68 1.13 4.15
C MET A 86 -23.22 1.05 4.58
N LEU A 87 -22.74 2.00 5.40
CA LEU A 87 -21.37 1.98 5.95
C LEU A 87 -21.14 0.71 6.78
N GLN A 88 -22.05 0.36 7.66
CA GLN A 88 -21.95 -0.83 8.50
C GLN A 88 -22.02 -2.13 7.69
N GLU A 89 -22.88 -2.22 6.69
CA GLU A 89 -22.96 -3.39 5.80
C GLU A 89 -21.63 -3.57 5.04
N ILE A 90 -21.06 -2.51 4.48
CA ILE A 90 -19.76 -2.58 3.80
C ILE A 90 -18.65 -2.93 4.79
N ALA A 91 -18.57 -2.26 5.94
CA ALA A 91 -17.56 -2.50 6.95
C ALA A 91 -17.60 -3.93 7.53
N SER A 92 -18.74 -4.61 7.44
CA SER A 92 -18.89 -6.00 7.89
C SER A 92 -18.31 -7.04 6.91
N VAL A 93 -17.91 -6.63 5.71
CA VAL A 93 -17.30 -7.53 4.73
C VAL A 93 -15.92 -7.97 5.22
N ASP A 94 -15.65 -9.28 5.14
CA ASP A 94 -14.35 -9.84 5.55
C ASP A 94 -13.21 -9.24 4.73
N GLY A 95 -12.12 -8.86 5.41
CA GLY A 95 -10.97 -8.20 4.78
C GLY A 95 -10.98 -6.66 4.92
N ILE A 96 -12.04 -6.02 5.41
CA ILE A 96 -12.04 -4.60 5.73
C ILE A 96 -11.43 -4.38 7.12
N ALA A 97 -10.42 -3.52 7.19
CA ALA A 97 -9.70 -3.19 8.42
C ALA A 97 -10.33 -2.01 9.17
N GLY A 98 -10.91 -1.07 8.44
CA GLY A 98 -11.54 0.12 8.99
C GLY A 98 -12.03 1.05 7.89
N TYR A 99 -12.70 2.11 8.28
CA TYR A 99 -13.22 3.09 7.33
C TYR A 99 -13.31 4.50 7.96
N ASP A 100 -13.29 5.49 7.08
CA ASP A 100 -13.72 6.85 7.39
C ASP A 100 -14.83 7.24 6.41
N ALA A 101 -15.76 8.03 6.88
CA ALA A 101 -16.79 8.61 6.02
C ALA A 101 -16.86 10.09 6.28
N SER A 102 -16.97 10.87 5.21
CA SER A 102 -16.89 12.30 5.31
C SER A 102 -18.09 13.01 4.70
N ILE A 103 -18.46 14.10 5.35
CA ILE A 103 -19.31 15.13 4.77
C ILE A 103 -18.40 16.12 4.04
N VAL A 104 -18.84 16.60 2.88
CA VAL A 104 -18.08 17.53 2.04
C VAL A 104 -17.61 18.74 2.84
N SER A 105 -16.37 19.11 2.62
CA SER A 105 -15.71 20.24 3.26
C SER A 105 -16.51 21.54 3.13
N MET A 106 -16.66 22.20 4.25
CA MET A 106 -17.35 23.49 4.32
C MET A 106 -16.43 24.51 4.95
N PRO A 107 -16.48 25.75 4.45
CA PRO A 107 -15.85 26.83 5.18
C PRO A 107 -16.62 27.09 6.48
N TYR A 108 -15.92 27.36 7.57
CA TYR A 108 -16.47 27.85 8.80
C TYR A 108 -15.54 28.86 9.48
N TYR A 109 -16.07 29.59 10.44
CA TYR A 109 -15.36 30.61 11.16
C TYR A 109 -15.45 30.35 12.66
N PHE A 110 -14.47 30.81 13.42
CA PHE A 110 -14.59 30.85 14.88
C PHE A 110 -15.26 32.14 15.32
N LYS A 111 -16.40 32.05 16.01
CA LYS A 111 -17.17 33.20 16.46
C LYS A 111 -16.43 34.06 17.47
N GLU A 112 -15.71 33.48 18.42
CA GLU A 112 -15.04 34.20 19.49
C GLU A 112 -13.93 35.12 19.02
N THR A 113 -13.35 34.85 17.88
CA THR A 113 -12.29 35.67 17.31
C THR A 113 -12.80 36.88 16.56
N GLY A 114 -14.13 36.99 16.30
CA GLY A 114 -14.84 38.15 15.68
C GLY A 114 -14.12 38.81 14.51
N ASP A 115 -12.84 38.68 14.50
CA ASP A 115 -11.86 39.32 13.66
C ASP A 115 -10.69 38.44 13.32
N SER A 116 -10.71 37.19 13.28
CA SER A 116 -9.53 36.54 12.77
C SER A 116 -9.10 35.27 13.49
N VAL A 117 -9.74 34.22 13.19
CA VAL A 117 -8.94 33.03 13.03
C VAL A 117 -7.96 33.33 11.89
N VAL A 118 -6.67 33.36 12.18
CA VAL A 118 -5.66 33.66 11.18
C VAL A 118 -5.56 32.43 10.28
N THR A 119 -6.15 32.55 9.11
CA THR A 119 -5.97 31.56 8.01
C THR A 119 -5.00 32.14 6.99
N THR A 120 -4.41 31.31 6.17
CA THR A 120 -3.64 31.77 5.01
C THR A 120 -4.57 31.91 3.81
N GLY A 121 -4.46 33.05 3.13
CA GLY A 121 -5.17 33.27 1.88
C GLY A 121 -6.28 34.28 1.91
N TYR A 122 -7.14 34.26 0.91
CA TYR A 122 -8.18 35.28 0.69
C TYR A 122 -9.41 35.16 1.60
N THR A 123 -9.54 34.03 2.31
CA THR A 123 -10.67 33.77 3.19
C THR A 123 -10.17 33.51 4.61
N ASN A 124 -10.84 34.13 5.59
CA ASN A 124 -10.61 33.86 7.01
C ASN A 124 -11.42 32.63 7.47
N SER A 125 -11.49 31.60 6.63
CA SER A 125 -12.26 30.40 6.91
C SER A 125 -11.38 29.16 6.90
N PHE A 126 -11.79 28.16 7.64
CA PHE A 126 -11.23 26.82 7.62
C PHE A 126 -12.00 25.93 6.67
N TYR A 127 -11.30 24.96 6.10
CA TYR A 127 -11.92 23.82 5.42
C TYR A 127 -12.09 22.69 6.42
N THR A 128 -13.31 22.27 6.61
CA THR A 128 -13.63 21.22 7.57
C THR A 128 -14.18 19.99 6.86
N TYR A 129 -13.63 18.87 7.24
CA TYR A 129 -14.16 17.56 6.92
C TYR A 129 -14.86 17.01 8.15
N GLY A 130 -16.17 16.81 8.08
CA GLY A 130 -16.87 15.96 9.03
C GLY A 130 -16.39 14.53 8.82
N SER A 131 -15.90 13.88 9.86
CA SER A 131 -15.26 12.57 9.80
C SER A 131 -15.79 11.68 10.91
N ILE A 132 -16.04 10.40 10.59
CA ILE A 132 -16.43 9.40 11.57
C ILE A 132 -15.19 8.91 12.34
N ASN A 133 -14.09 8.70 11.62
CA ASN A 133 -12.85 8.21 12.23
C ASN A 133 -11.62 8.72 11.47
N THR A 134 -11.02 9.79 11.98
CA THR A 134 -9.87 10.43 11.35
C THR A 134 -8.61 9.56 11.30
N GLU A 135 -8.53 8.46 12.08
CA GLU A 135 -7.42 7.50 11.96
C GLU A 135 -7.41 6.83 10.57
N TYR A 136 -8.60 6.67 9.97
CA TYR A 136 -8.78 6.13 8.62
C TYR A 136 -9.01 7.21 7.56
N ASN A 137 -8.80 8.48 7.87
CA ASN A 137 -8.84 9.53 6.86
C ASN A 137 -7.61 9.45 5.95
N ASP A 138 -7.81 9.59 4.63
CA ASP A 138 -6.75 9.46 3.63
C ASP A 138 -5.52 10.33 3.91
N LEU A 139 -5.71 11.54 4.40
CA LEU A 139 -4.61 12.47 4.70
C LEU A 139 -3.72 11.98 5.86
N PHE A 140 -4.29 11.28 6.84
CA PHE A 140 -3.54 10.67 7.93
C PHE A 140 -2.95 9.32 7.53
N VAL A 141 -3.71 8.46 6.87
CA VAL A 141 -3.25 7.14 6.43
C VAL A 141 -2.10 7.26 5.41
N SER A 142 -2.19 8.23 4.49
CA SER A 142 -1.11 8.48 3.51
C SER A 142 0.15 9.11 4.12
N GLY A 143 0.12 9.48 5.42
CA GLY A 143 1.24 10.13 6.10
C GLY A 143 1.46 11.59 5.68
N ARG A 144 0.50 12.20 4.98
CA ARG A 144 0.55 13.64 4.67
C ARG A 144 0.34 14.48 5.92
N PHE A 145 -0.48 14.01 6.84
CA PHE A 145 -0.71 14.57 8.15
C PHE A 145 -0.30 13.56 9.22
N GLU A 146 0.27 14.07 10.31
CA GLU A 146 0.64 13.30 11.49
C GLU A 146 -0.03 13.90 12.72
N LEU A 147 -0.84 13.11 13.43
CA LEU A 147 -1.42 13.53 14.70
C LEU A 147 -0.30 13.58 15.75
N VAL A 148 -0.04 14.77 16.32
CA VAL A 148 1.09 15.01 17.23
C VAL A 148 0.68 15.27 18.65
N GLU A 149 -0.55 15.71 18.89
CA GLU A 149 -1.11 15.93 20.23
C GLU A 149 -2.59 15.51 20.26
N GLY A 150 -3.04 14.95 21.38
CA GLY A 150 -4.43 14.55 21.59
C GLY A 150 -4.78 13.20 20.99
N SER A 151 -5.97 13.08 20.42
CA SER A 151 -6.51 11.84 19.85
C SER A 151 -7.21 12.10 18.51
N HIS A 152 -7.33 11.03 17.70
CA HIS A 152 -8.21 11.04 16.55
C HIS A 152 -9.68 11.19 16.95
N ILE A 153 -10.49 11.74 16.04
CA ILE A 153 -11.94 11.70 16.15
C ILE A 153 -12.39 10.26 16.00
N THR A 154 -13.37 9.87 16.79
CA THR A 154 -14.01 8.55 16.77
C THR A 154 -15.52 8.72 16.66
N GLU A 155 -16.22 7.68 16.24
CA GLU A 155 -17.66 7.66 15.99
C GLU A 155 -18.51 8.14 17.20
N ASP A 156 -18.00 7.96 18.42
CA ASP A 156 -18.70 8.35 19.66
C ASP A 156 -18.51 9.83 20.03
N MET A 157 -17.66 10.58 19.32
CA MET A 157 -17.44 12.01 19.56
C MET A 157 -18.46 12.86 18.79
N THR A 158 -19.09 13.79 19.52
CA THR A 158 -20.14 14.66 18.94
C THR A 158 -19.66 16.07 18.63
N ASN A 159 -18.57 16.53 19.27
CA ASN A 159 -18.08 17.92 19.18
C ASN A 159 -16.56 18.03 19.02
N GLY A 160 -15.90 16.93 18.62
CA GLY A 160 -14.46 16.89 18.43
C GLY A 160 -14.01 17.76 17.25
N LEU A 161 -12.86 18.43 17.40
CA LEU A 161 -12.19 19.19 16.35
C LEU A 161 -10.69 18.88 16.36
N ILE A 162 -10.13 18.61 15.19
CA ILE A 162 -8.68 18.49 14.99
C ILE A 162 -8.22 19.64 14.08
N ILE A 163 -7.15 20.32 14.48
CA ILE A 163 -6.62 21.51 13.80
C ILE A 163 -5.10 21.37 13.58
N SER A 164 -4.57 22.04 12.56
CA SER A 164 -3.12 22.06 12.34
C SER A 164 -2.37 22.77 13.47
N ARG A 165 -1.15 22.34 13.79
CA ARG A 165 -0.29 22.98 14.79
C ARG A 165 -0.06 24.46 14.47
N GLU A 166 0.17 24.77 13.19
CA GLU A 166 0.39 26.16 12.76
C GLU A 166 -0.79 27.05 13.14
N ARG A 167 -2.02 26.60 12.94
CA ARG A 167 -3.22 27.37 13.27
C ARG A 167 -3.52 27.37 14.76
N ALA A 168 -3.23 26.27 15.44
CA ALA A 168 -3.35 26.20 16.89
C ALA A 168 -2.44 27.23 17.57
N GLU A 169 -1.17 27.29 17.19
CA GLU A 169 -0.20 28.25 17.74
C GLU A 169 -0.56 29.70 17.42
N GLN A 170 -0.97 30.00 16.18
CA GLN A 170 -1.36 31.35 15.78
C GLN A 170 -2.57 31.88 16.53
N ASN A 171 -3.49 30.99 16.91
CA ASN A 171 -4.71 31.38 17.62
C ASN A 171 -4.64 31.13 19.14
N GLY A 172 -3.50 30.63 19.65
CA GLY A 172 -3.32 30.35 21.08
C GLY A 172 -4.22 29.22 21.58
N LEU A 173 -4.49 28.23 20.72
CA LEU A 173 -5.34 27.08 21.01
C LEU A 173 -4.50 25.85 21.37
N GLU A 174 -5.02 25.02 22.27
CA GLU A 174 -4.40 23.78 22.72
C GLU A 174 -5.47 22.69 22.82
N VAL A 175 -5.07 21.43 22.95
CA VAL A 175 -6.01 20.31 23.18
C VAL A 175 -6.82 20.58 24.44
N GLY A 176 -8.14 20.47 24.35
CA GLY A 176 -9.12 20.82 25.37
C GLY A 176 -9.65 22.26 25.26
N SER A 177 -9.13 23.09 24.35
CA SER A 177 -9.69 24.40 24.06
C SER A 177 -11.08 24.27 23.46
N LYS A 178 -12.01 25.11 23.92
CA LYS A 178 -13.38 25.16 23.38
C LYS A 178 -13.50 26.31 22.43
N VAL A 179 -14.11 26.09 21.30
CA VAL A 179 -14.35 27.07 20.24
C VAL A 179 -15.77 26.95 19.74
N VAL A 180 -16.31 28.07 19.23
CA VAL A 180 -17.63 28.08 18.61
C VAL A 180 -17.47 28.27 17.12
N GLY A 181 -17.89 27.29 16.34
CA GLY A 181 -17.94 27.34 14.88
C GLY A 181 -19.23 27.99 14.40
N ILE A 182 -19.13 28.82 13.37
CA ILE A 182 -20.26 29.37 12.63
C ILE A 182 -19.98 29.29 11.14
N ASN A 183 -21.00 29.09 10.37
CA ASN A 183 -20.87 28.93 8.93
C ASN A 183 -20.64 30.28 8.24
N ASP A 184 -21.47 31.27 8.49
CA ASP A 184 -21.31 32.62 7.97
C ASP A 184 -21.32 33.66 9.13
N PRO A 185 -20.23 34.41 9.33
CA PRO A 185 -20.15 35.40 10.40
C PRO A 185 -21.08 36.61 10.19
N TYR A 186 -21.71 36.74 9.02
CA TYR A 186 -22.59 37.86 8.67
C TYR A 186 -24.07 37.49 8.73
N THR A 187 -24.41 36.24 9.02
CA THR A 187 -25.79 35.74 9.16
C THR A 187 -26.06 35.29 10.60
N ASP A 188 -27.30 35.00 10.90
CA ASP A 188 -27.71 34.46 12.21
C ASP A 188 -27.75 32.92 12.14
N ASP A 189 -26.65 32.32 11.64
CA ASP A 189 -26.52 30.88 11.45
C ASP A 189 -26.35 30.17 12.80
N PRO A 190 -26.66 28.85 12.86
CA PRO A 190 -26.47 28.07 14.07
C PRO A 190 -25.01 28.09 14.56
N GLU A 191 -24.87 28.19 15.88
CA GLU A 191 -23.59 28.09 16.56
C GLU A 191 -23.29 26.65 16.93
N VAL A 192 -22.10 26.17 16.61
CA VAL A 192 -21.66 24.81 16.92
C VAL A 192 -20.51 24.85 17.93
N ASP A 193 -20.77 24.33 19.13
CA ASP A 193 -19.77 24.20 20.18
C ASP A 193 -18.83 23.05 19.84
N MET A 194 -17.52 23.32 19.72
CA MET A 194 -16.49 22.31 19.43
C MET A 194 -15.37 22.36 20.48
N GLU A 195 -14.71 21.23 20.66
CA GLU A 195 -13.55 21.07 21.53
C GLU A 195 -12.37 20.53 20.72
N ILE A 196 -11.20 21.16 20.84
CA ILE A 196 -9.99 20.67 20.17
C ILE A 196 -9.56 19.37 20.86
N VAL A 197 -9.73 18.25 20.15
CA VAL A 197 -9.35 16.92 20.63
C VAL A 197 -8.00 16.48 20.13
N GLY A 198 -7.51 17.09 19.04
CA GLY A 198 -6.23 16.75 18.44
C GLY A 198 -5.58 17.90 17.68
N ILE A 199 -4.27 17.82 17.57
CA ILE A 199 -3.45 18.74 16.76
C ILE A 199 -2.58 17.90 15.83
N PHE A 200 -2.50 18.27 14.55
CA PHE A 200 -1.69 17.58 13.55
C PHE A 200 -0.60 18.46 12.96
N ASP A 201 0.50 17.82 12.55
CA ASP A 201 1.54 18.41 11.73
C ASP A 201 1.34 18.03 10.25
N ILE A 202 1.72 18.95 9.38
CA ILE A 202 1.75 18.74 7.94
C ILE A 202 3.13 18.20 7.58
N VAL A 203 3.18 16.93 7.17
CA VAL A 203 4.43 16.23 6.80
C VAL A 203 4.69 16.32 5.29
N ALA A 204 3.63 16.44 4.48
CA ALA A 204 3.74 16.55 3.04
C ALA A 204 4.50 17.80 2.61
N ASP A 205 5.36 17.67 1.60
CA ASP A 205 5.99 18.83 0.96
C ASP A 205 4.91 19.77 0.38
N LYS A 206 5.13 21.09 0.48
CA LYS A 206 4.20 22.09 -0.08
C LYS A 206 3.95 21.93 -1.58
N ASP A 207 4.86 21.30 -2.29
CA ASP A 207 4.76 21.01 -3.73
C ASP A 207 3.86 19.80 -4.04
N ASP A 208 3.58 18.94 -3.05
CA ASP A 208 2.65 17.81 -3.18
C ASP A 208 1.18 18.20 -2.96
N ALA A 209 0.93 19.42 -2.47
CA ALA A 209 -0.40 20.00 -2.52
C ALA A 209 -0.78 20.14 -3.99
N VAL A 210 -1.60 19.20 -4.47
CA VAL A 210 -2.09 19.21 -5.86
C VAL A 210 -2.76 20.55 -6.11
N ASN A 211 -2.05 21.45 -6.75
CA ASN A 211 -2.57 22.70 -7.26
C ASN A 211 -3.54 22.39 -8.39
N LEU A 212 -4.73 21.94 -8.04
CA LEU A 212 -5.83 21.77 -9.00
C LEU A 212 -6.22 23.11 -9.64
N TYR A 213 -5.84 24.24 -8.99
CA TYR A 213 -6.00 25.60 -9.51
C TYR A 213 -4.78 26.43 -9.15
N ASP A 214 -3.91 26.67 -10.12
CA ASP A 214 -2.76 27.55 -10.08
C ASP A 214 -3.17 28.92 -9.51
N ASN A 215 -2.88 29.22 -8.24
CA ASN A 215 -3.11 30.44 -7.46
C ASN A 215 -4.17 30.41 -6.34
N ALA A 216 -4.75 29.29 -5.99
CA ALA A 216 -5.74 29.30 -4.90
C ALA A 216 -5.07 28.91 -3.58
N SER A 217 -4.73 29.90 -2.76
CA SER A 217 -4.49 29.74 -1.31
C SER A 217 -5.64 29.04 -0.54
N TYR A 218 -6.69 28.63 -1.25
CA TYR A 218 -7.78 27.78 -0.78
C TYR A 218 -7.32 26.41 -0.32
N PHE A 219 -6.20 25.92 -0.82
CA PHE A 219 -5.69 24.57 -0.55
C PHE A 219 -4.43 24.54 0.31
N ASP A 220 -4.24 25.58 1.13
CA ASP A 220 -3.21 25.50 2.17
C ASP A 220 -3.66 24.47 3.20
N TYR A 221 -2.97 23.34 3.26
CA TYR A 221 -3.22 22.28 4.22
C TYR A 221 -3.28 22.75 5.68
N SER A 222 -2.67 23.89 6.00
CA SER A 222 -2.75 24.46 7.34
C SER A 222 -4.15 24.94 7.73
N ASN A 223 -5.01 25.20 6.74
CA ASN A 223 -6.41 25.58 6.95
C ASN A 223 -7.37 24.38 7.00
N TYR A 224 -6.86 23.16 6.80
CA TYR A 224 -7.68 21.97 6.94
C TYR A 224 -7.95 21.68 8.42
N THR A 225 -9.15 21.28 8.70
CA THR A 225 -9.58 20.82 10.01
C THR A 225 -10.49 19.61 9.84
N PHE A 226 -10.60 18.81 10.88
CA PHE A 226 -11.50 17.67 10.92
C PHE A 226 -12.41 17.84 12.11
N CYS A 227 -13.70 17.67 11.94
CA CYS A 227 -14.63 17.69 13.07
C CYS A 227 -15.45 16.40 13.09
N SER A 228 -16.08 16.14 14.26
CA SER A 228 -17.03 15.03 14.38
C SER A 228 -18.21 15.23 13.44
N MET A 229 -18.87 14.13 13.07
CA MET A 229 -19.96 14.16 12.11
C MET A 229 -21.11 15.07 12.58
N GLU A 230 -21.49 15.00 13.86
CA GLU A 230 -22.54 15.84 14.44
C GLU A 230 -22.17 17.35 14.39
N ALA A 231 -20.92 17.69 14.63
CA ALA A 231 -20.45 19.07 14.49
C ALA A 231 -20.51 19.55 13.03
N ALA A 232 -20.16 18.69 12.08
CA ALA A 232 -20.26 18.99 10.65
C ALA A 232 -21.70 19.21 10.20
N GLU A 233 -22.63 18.36 10.62
CA GLU A 233 -24.06 18.50 10.36
C GLU A 233 -24.60 19.81 10.92
N GLY A 234 -24.20 20.15 12.15
CA GLY A 234 -24.58 21.43 12.76
C GLY A 234 -24.08 22.65 11.99
N LEU A 235 -22.87 22.58 11.42
CA LEU A 235 -22.34 23.64 10.56
C LEU A 235 -23.07 23.73 9.21
N LEU A 236 -23.63 22.60 8.73
CA LEU A 236 -24.41 22.53 7.47
C LEU A 236 -25.81 23.09 7.59
N GLU A 237 -26.42 23.05 8.76
CA GLU A 237 -27.82 23.42 8.96
C GLU A 237 -28.15 24.82 8.40
N GLY A 238 -27.15 25.73 8.35
CA GLY A 238 -27.26 27.03 7.71
C GLY A 238 -27.31 27.05 6.18
N TRP A 239 -26.92 25.94 5.51
CA TRP A 239 -26.82 25.87 4.03
C TRP A 239 -28.03 25.23 3.34
N GLY A 240 -28.96 24.64 4.09
CA GLY A 240 -30.17 24.01 3.63
C GLY A 240 -30.03 22.54 3.23
N ASP A 241 -31.12 21.83 3.30
CA ASP A 241 -31.28 20.37 3.26
C ASP A 241 -30.65 19.62 2.04
N GLU A 242 -30.25 20.31 0.98
CA GLU A 242 -29.80 19.68 -0.26
C GLU A 242 -28.35 19.12 -0.18
N ASN A 243 -27.59 19.49 0.85
CA ASN A 243 -26.18 19.09 1.01
C ASN A 243 -25.90 18.29 2.29
N GLU A 244 -26.92 17.94 3.04
CA GLU A 244 -26.79 17.23 4.31
C GLU A 244 -26.64 15.72 4.06
N GLY A 245 -25.48 15.18 4.29
CA GLY A 245 -25.24 13.73 4.26
C GLY A 245 -23.84 13.35 3.80
N ILE A 246 -23.51 12.11 4.08
CA ILE A 246 -22.21 11.51 3.74
C ILE A 246 -22.09 11.41 2.22
N SER A 247 -21.10 12.08 1.66
CA SER A 247 -20.86 12.15 0.23
C SER A 247 -19.87 11.11 -0.26
N GLU A 248 -18.92 10.76 0.59
CA GLU A 248 -17.85 9.80 0.30
C GLU A 248 -17.43 9.02 1.55
N ALA A 249 -16.98 7.79 1.35
CA ALA A 249 -16.47 6.94 2.40
C ALA A 249 -15.26 6.15 1.89
N TYR A 250 -14.21 6.10 2.71
CA TYR A 250 -12.95 5.39 2.44
C TYR A 250 -12.92 4.11 3.24
N PHE A 251 -12.73 2.98 2.58
CA PHE A 251 -12.63 1.66 3.20
C PHE A 251 -11.25 1.09 2.99
N TYR A 252 -10.56 0.79 4.08
CA TYR A 252 -9.22 0.23 4.05
C TYR A 252 -9.29 -1.28 4.18
N VAL A 253 -8.50 -1.99 3.39
CA VAL A 253 -8.41 -3.46 3.43
C VAL A 253 -7.19 -3.89 4.23
N SER A 254 -7.33 -5.01 4.93
CA SER A 254 -6.26 -5.59 5.76
C SER A 254 -5.08 -6.09 4.93
N ASP A 255 -5.33 -6.49 3.67
CA ASP A 255 -4.33 -6.99 2.74
C ASP A 255 -4.60 -6.39 1.36
N ALA A 256 -3.68 -5.56 0.89
CA ALA A 256 -3.78 -4.89 -0.40
C ALA A 256 -3.94 -5.85 -1.59
N ALA A 257 -3.42 -7.08 -1.49
CA ALA A 257 -3.59 -8.08 -2.53
C ALA A 257 -5.04 -8.62 -2.65
N GLN A 258 -5.86 -8.40 -1.63
CA GLN A 258 -7.26 -8.83 -1.61
C GLN A 258 -8.24 -7.71 -2.00
N LEU A 259 -7.74 -6.50 -2.31
CA LEU A 259 -8.59 -5.34 -2.60
C LEU A 259 -9.68 -5.66 -3.63
N ASP A 260 -9.30 -6.21 -4.79
CA ASP A 260 -10.26 -6.54 -5.85
C ASP A 260 -11.31 -7.54 -5.38
N SER A 261 -10.90 -8.58 -4.63
CA SER A 261 -11.83 -9.60 -4.12
C SER A 261 -12.78 -9.04 -3.06
N VAL A 262 -12.31 -8.14 -2.20
CA VAL A 262 -13.14 -7.44 -1.21
C VAL A 262 -14.16 -6.54 -1.92
N ILE A 263 -13.75 -5.78 -2.94
CA ILE A 263 -14.66 -4.95 -3.72
C ILE A 263 -15.74 -5.80 -4.42
N GLU A 264 -15.35 -6.97 -4.97
CA GLU A 264 -16.32 -7.89 -5.56
C GLU A 264 -17.37 -8.39 -4.55
N GLU A 265 -16.97 -8.66 -3.29
CA GLU A 265 -17.90 -9.03 -2.23
C GLU A 265 -18.79 -7.85 -1.81
N VAL A 266 -18.22 -6.65 -1.67
CA VAL A 266 -18.96 -5.42 -1.38
C VAL A 266 -20.05 -5.18 -2.45
N GLN A 267 -19.72 -5.32 -3.71
CA GLN A 267 -20.69 -5.12 -4.81
C GLN A 267 -21.84 -6.14 -4.85
N LYS A 268 -21.71 -7.25 -4.12
CA LYS A 268 -22.80 -8.24 -3.98
C LYS A 268 -23.84 -7.87 -2.92
N ILE A 269 -23.60 -6.83 -2.13
CA ILE A 269 -24.56 -6.32 -1.15
C ILE A 269 -25.79 -5.82 -1.92
N SER A 270 -26.90 -6.56 -1.81
CA SER A 270 -28.10 -6.33 -2.61
C SER A 270 -29.03 -5.24 -2.08
N SER A 271 -28.81 -4.80 -0.83
CA SER A 271 -29.50 -3.67 -0.19
C SER A 271 -29.09 -2.33 -0.80
N ILE A 272 -27.87 -2.25 -1.37
CA ILE A 272 -27.27 -1.05 -1.93
C ILE A 272 -27.59 -0.96 -3.44
N ASN A 273 -28.10 0.20 -3.85
CA ASN A 273 -28.28 0.47 -5.28
C ASN A 273 -27.00 1.04 -5.90
N TRP A 274 -26.11 0.15 -6.33
CA TRP A 274 -24.80 0.51 -6.88
C TRP A 274 -24.82 1.41 -8.12
N ASN A 275 -26.00 1.65 -8.75
CA ASN A 275 -26.08 2.66 -9.80
C ASN A 275 -25.93 4.09 -9.28
N ASN A 276 -26.22 4.30 -7.99
CA ASN A 276 -26.17 5.62 -7.36
C ASN A 276 -24.77 5.93 -6.76
N PHE A 277 -23.87 4.97 -6.77
CA PHE A 277 -22.53 5.09 -6.18
C PHE A 277 -21.45 4.62 -7.15
N ASN A 278 -20.28 5.27 -7.09
CA ASN A 278 -19.07 4.84 -7.76
C ASN A 278 -18.15 4.21 -6.72
N ILE A 279 -17.41 3.19 -7.13
CA ILE A 279 -16.30 2.65 -6.36
C ILE A 279 -15.02 2.96 -7.11
N THR A 280 -14.11 3.65 -6.44
CA THR A 280 -12.77 4.02 -6.97
C THR A 280 -11.71 3.36 -6.10
N THR A 281 -10.75 2.69 -6.70
CA THR A 281 -9.64 2.06 -5.98
C THR A 281 -8.52 3.08 -5.73
N ASN A 282 -7.94 3.04 -4.53
CA ASN A 282 -6.81 3.87 -4.13
C ASN A 282 -5.60 2.97 -3.82
N ASP A 283 -5.11 2.30 -4.86
CA ASP A 283 -4.02 1.33 -4.75
C ASP A 283 -2.84 1.63 -5.70
N GLU A 284 -2.78 2.82 -6.27
CA GLU A 284 -1.74 3.20 -7.25
C GLU A 284 -0.32 2.98 -6.73
N VAL A 285 -0.06 3.31 -5.46
CA VAL A 285 1.26 3.12 -4.83
C VAL A 285 1.59 1.64 -4.74
N TYR A 286 0.62 0.82 -4.30
CA TYR A 286 0.77 -0.63 -4.25
C TYR A 286 1.01 -1.22 -5.64
N GLN A 287 0.23 -0.83 -6.65
CA GLN A 287 0.36 -1.31 -8.02
C GLN A 287 1.73 -0.97 -8.62
N ASN A 288 2.22 0.23 -8.39
CA ASN A 288 3.54 0.66 -8.87
C ASN A 288 4.67 -0.16 -8.22
N ILE A 289 4.62 -0.36 -6.90
CA ILE A 289 5.61 -1.15 -6.17
C ILE A 289 5.50 -2.63 -6.54
N SER A 290 4.30 -3.19 -6.58
CA SER A 290 4.04 -4.58 -6.95
C SER A 290 4.53 -4.90 -8.37
N SER A 291 4.30 -4.00 -9.33
CA SER A 291 4.80 -4.13 -10.70
C SER A 291 6.33 -4.15 -10.75
N ALA A 292 6.98 -3.21 -10.05
CA ALA A 292 8.45 -3.14 -10.00
C ALA A 292 9.07 -4.40 -9.35
N LEU A 293 8.44 -4.92 -8.29
CA LEU A 293 8.86 -6.16 -7.64
C LEU A 293 8.66 -7.38 -8.55
N SER A 294 7.52 -7.48 -9.23
CA SER A 294 7.23 -8.55 -10.19
C SER A 294 8.21 -8.57 -11.35
N ASP A 295 8.52 -7.42 -11.93
CA ASP A 295 9.51 -7.28 -13.01
C ASP A 295 10.89 -7.75 -12.55
N THR A 296 11.30 -7.34 -11.35
CA THR A 296 12.59 -7.75 -10.77
C THR A 296 12.62 -9.26 -10.48
N GLY A 297 11.54 -9.82 -9.94
CA GLY A 297 11.37 -11.26 -9.71
C GLY A 297 11.48 -12.07 -11.01
N THR A 298 10.86 -11.59 -12.08
CA THR A 298 10.94 -12.19 -13.42
C THR A 298 12.37 -12.16 -13.97
N LEU A 299 13.08 -11.06 -13.80
CA LEU A 299 14.49 -10.95 -14.20
C LEU A 299 15.38 -11.92 -13.43
N ILE A 300 15.22 -12.04 -12.12
CA ILE A 300 15.97 -12.98 -11.28
C ILE A 300 15.69 -14.43 -11.68
N THR A 301 14.42 -14.81 -11.86
CA THR A 301 14.02 -16.15 -12.29
C THR A 301 14.63 -16.49 -13.64
N THR A 302 14.58 -15.56 -14.60
CA THR A 302 15.18 -15.73 -15.92
C THR A 302 16.70 -15.93 -15.81
N LEU A 303 17.36 -15.14 -14.98
CA LEU A 303 18.81 -15.23 -14.74
C LEU A 303 19.20 -16.58 -14.12
N ILE A 304 18.43 -17.08 -13.14
CA ILE A 304 18.63 -18.41 -12.54
C ILE A 304 18.51 -19.50 -13.60
N ILE A 305 17.50 -19.45 -14.46
CA ILE A 305 17.30 -20.41 -15.55
C ILE A 305 18.50 -20.40 -16.51
N VAL A 306 18.95 -19.23 -16.92
CA VAL A 306 20.10 -19.07 -17.83
C VAL A 306 21.39 -19.61 -17.18
N ILE A 307 21.68 -19.24 -15.92
CA ILE A 307 22.83 -19.73 -15.18
C ILE A 307 22.79 -21.26 -15.08
N THR A 308 21.63 -21.84 -14.75
CA THR A 308 21.47 -23.29 -14.62
C THR A 308 21.70 -24.00 -15.96
N ALA A 309 21.16 -23.46 -17.06
CA ALA A 309 21.35 -24.02 -18.39
C ALA A 309 22.83 -23.96 -18.83
N VAL A 310 23.49 -22.83 -18.68
CA VAL A 310 24.93 -22.67 -19.01
C VAL A 310 25.79 -23.60 -18.15
N SER A 311 25.46 -23.72 -16.86
CA SER A 311 26.15 -24.60 -15.92
C SER A 311 26.05 -26.04 -16.32
N MET A 312 24.88 -26.50 -16.73
CA MET A 312 24.65 -27.88 -17.23
C MET A 312 25.54 -28.15 -18.44
N VAL A 313 25.62 -27.25 -19.42
CA VAL A 313 26.48 -27.37 -20.59
C VAL A 313 27.95 -27.48 -20.19
N LEU A 314 28.41 -26.59 -19.27
CA LEU A 314 29.80 -26.61 -18.80
C LEU A 314 30.14 -27.93 -18.08
N ILE A 315 29.26 -28.43 -17.22
CA ILE A 315 29.45 -29.73 -16.56
C ILE A 315 29.56 -30.86 -17.57
N ILE A 316 28.67 -30.91 -18.57
CA ILE A 316 28.72 -31.91 -19.64
C ILE A 316 30.05 -31.84 -20.39
N LEU A 317 30.52 -30.65 -20.75
CA LEU A 317 31.80 -30.47 -21.47
C LEU A 317 32.98 -30.95 -20.63
N ILE A 318 33.03 -30.57 -19.35
CA ILE A 318 34.13 -30.99 -18.44
C ILE A 318 34.14 -32.49 -18.23
N LEU A 319 32.96 -33.11 -18.02
CA LEU A 319 32.83 -34.57 -17.92
C LEU A 319 33.27 -35.26 -19.21
N SER A 320 32.84 -34.76 -20.37
CA SER A 320 33.23 -35.27 -21.67
C SER A 320 34.74 -35.25 -21.89
N MET A 321 35.38 -34.10 -21.55
CA MET A 321 36.83 -33.98 -21.61
C MET A 321 37.53 -34.90 -20.61
N SER A 322 36.99 -35.08 -19.42
CA SER A 322 37.52 -35.99 -18.40
C SER A 322 37.48 -37.46 -18.91
N ILE A 323 36.37 -37.87 -19.46
CA ILE A 323 36.20 -39.22 -20.02
C ILE A 323 37.16 -39.43 -21.21
N ARG A 324 37.26 -38.44 -22.12
CA ARG A 324 38.18 -38.54 -23.28
C ARG A 324 39.64 -38.69 -22.84
N SER A 325 40.06 -38.03 -21.78
CA SER A 325 41.46 -38.10 -21.25
C SER A 325 41.80 -39.48 -20.67
N ARG A 326 40.79 -40.35 -20.42
CA ARG A 326 40.92 -41.65 -19.80
C ARG A 326 40.64 -42.83 -20.74
N LYS A 327 40.51 -42.60 -22.05
CA LYS A 327 40.22 -43.69 -23.04
C LYS A 327 41.14 -44.88 -22.87
N ARG A 328 42.45 -44.68 -22.61
CA ARG A 328 43.44 -45.74 -22.42
C ARG A 328 43.18 -46.53 -21.13
N GLU A 329 42.90 -45.88 -20.02
CA GLU A 329 42.57 -46.51 -18.73
C GLU A 329 41.29 -47.33 -18.84
N THR A 330 40.23 -46.80 -19.48
CA THR A 330 38.97 -47.46 -19.75
C THR A 330 39.18 -48.70 -20.62
N GLY A 331 39.99 -48.60 -21.68
CA GLY A 331 40.34 -49.71 -22.53
C GLY A 331 41.07 -50.85 -21.80
N ILE A 332 41.96 -50.55 -20.91
CA ILE A 332 42.67 -51.57 -20.07
C ILE A 332 41.69 -52.26 -19.12
N LEU A 333 40.76 -51.51 -18.47
CA LEU A 333 39.78 -52.05 -17.54
C LEU A 333 38.79 -52.99 -18.27
N LEU A 334 38.38 -52.65 -19.47
CA LEU A 334 37.53 -53.50 -20.30
C LEU A 334 38.26 -54.76 -20.82
N ALA A 335 39.58 -54.61 -21.16
CA ALA A 335 40.39 -55.73 -21.59
C ALA A 335 40.66 -56.74 -20.48
N VAL A 336 40.67 -56.31 -19.23
CA VAL A 336 40.79 -57.17 -18.02
C VAL A 336 39.46 -57.79 -17.62
N GLY A 337 38.37 -57.52 -18.37
CA GLY A 337 37.06 -58.15 -18.17
C GLY A 337 36.11 -57.40 -17.22
N ILE A 338 36.40 -56.15 -16.87
CA ILE A 338 35.48 -55.35 -16.06
C ILE A 338 34.29 -54.94 -16.92
N ALA A 339 33.07 -55.23 -16.42
CA ALA A 339 31.82 -54.94 -17.15
C ALA A 339 31.66 -53.42 -17.37
N LYS A 340 31.15 -53.02 -18.54
CA LYS A 340 30.86 -51.61 -18.91
C LYS A 340 30.07 -50.84 -17.84
N PRO A 341 29.00 -51.41 -17.23
CA PRO A 341 28.27 -50.69 -16.17
C PRO A 341 29.12 -50.36 -14.94
N ALA A 342 30.06 -51.23 -14.57
CA ALA A 342 30.96 -50.98 -13.42
C ALA A 342 31.92 -49.83 -13.69
N VAL A 343 32.36 -49.65 -14.94
CA VAL A 343 33.21 -48.51 -15.34
C VAL A 343 32.40 -47.20 -15.32
N ILE A 344 31.15 -47.24 -15.80
CA ILE A 344 30.23 -46.08 -15.76
C ILE A 344 29.96 -45.68 -14.29
N LEU A 345 29.62 -46.68 -13.45
CA LEU A 345 29.35 -46.43 -12.03
C LEU A 345 30.58 -45.81 -11.29
N GLN A 346 31.78 -46.22 -11.67
CA GLN A 346 33.00 -45.61 -11.12
C GLN A 346 33.09 -44.14 -11.48
N TYR A 347 32.79 -43.73 -12.72
CA TYR A 347 32.80 -42.31 -13.11
C TYR A 347 31.70 -41.51 -12.39
N VAL A 348 30.52 -42.06 -12.19
CA VAL A 348 29.43 -41.44 -11.42
C VAL A 348 29.86 -41.24 -9.98
N LEU A 349 30.43 -42.24 -9.33
CA LEU A 349 30.93 -42.15 -7.95
C LEU A 349 32.07 -41.11 -7.81
N GLU A 350 32.97 -41.02 -8.77
CA GLU A 350 34.02 -39.97 -8.78
C GLU A 350 33.44 -38.57 -8.88
N THR A 351 32.41 -38.40 -9.71
CA THR A 351 31.72 -37.09 -9.84
C THR A 351 30.96 -36.74 -8.58
N MET A 352 30.27 -37.70 -7.96
CA MET A 352 29.60 -37.47 -6.67
C MET A 352 30.56 -37.10 -5.56
N LEU A 353 31.74 -37.73 -5.49
CA LEU A 353 32.78 -37.39 -4.51
C LEU A 353 33.35 -35.98 -4.66
N ILE A 354 33.22 -35.38 -5.83
CA ILE A 354 33.66 -34.00 -6.08
C ILE A 354 32.55 -32.99 -5.71
N ALA A 355 31.27 -33.43 -5.80
CA ALA A 355 30.12 -32.58 -5.53
C ALA A 355 29.76 -32.47 -4.04
N VAL A 356 30.21 -33.43 -3.22
CA VAL A 356 30.09 -33.39 -1.75
C VAL A 356 31.30 -32.73 -1.11
#